data_7fbc1f1bbbef5c522f7d9412bdbc8170
#
_entry.id   7fbc1f1bbbef5c522f7d9412bdbc8170
#
_cell.length_a   1.000
_cell.length_b   1.000
_cell.length_c   1.000
_cell.angle_alpha   90.00
_cell.angle_beta   90.00
_cell.angle_gamma   90.00
#
_symmetry.space_group_name_H-M   'P 1'
#
loop_
_entity.id
_entity.type
_entity.pdbx_description
1 polymer ?
#
loop_
_entity_poly.entity_id
_entity_poly.type
_entity_poly.pdbx_seq_one_letter_code
_entity_poly.pdbx_strand_id
1 'polypeptide(L)'
;MGYSKLERNLIDLMKEEQAKLGYRKEAVRLYYPLSSLNHLFEAEDSVDAMQERLIHFPEDMTAKLGMLAVTHKGDRFCFRIPEEGSEYVHEHMGANEFIKELVEMLWQHGTTMEQIRALFDRHADGVICENIDNGEFDYLLRFPESVGDPYYYCFKNEGCHIIYHRFLPEDYADFDF
;
A
#
# COMPACT_ATOMS: atom_id res chain seq x y z
N MET A 1 -22.76 -2.65 -4.47
CA MET A 1 -21.67 -3.19 -3.64
C MET A 1 -20.50 -2.20 -3.73
N GLY A 2 -20.01 -1.72 -2.62
CA GLY A 2 -19.08 -0.59 -2.70
C GLY A 2 -17.64 -1.02 -2.92
N TYR A 3 -16.99 -0.48 -3.93
CA TYR A 3 -15.54 -0.63 -4.18
C TYR A 3 -14.67 0.31 -3.31
N SER A 4 -15.25 0.98 -2.34
CA SER A 4 -14.58 2.07 -1.60
C SER A 4 -13.29 1.68 -0.89
N LYS A 5 -13.22 0.46 -0.34
CA LYS A 5 -11.99 -0.05 0.28
C LYS A 5 -10.88 -0.31 -0.75
N LEU A 6 -11.24 -0.94 -1.88
CA LEU A 6 -10.31 -1.19 -2.98
C LEU A 6 -9.83 0.12 -3.62
N GLU A 7 -10.75 1.06 -3.90
CA GLU A 7 -10.40 2.38 -4.43
C GLU A 7 -9.41 3.10 -3.54
N ARG A 8 -9.68 3.17 -2.24
CA ARG A 8 -8.79 3.80 -1.26
C ARG A 8 -7.42 3.15 -1.24
N ASN A 9 -7.38 1.83 -1.19
CA ASN A 9 -6.13 1.07 -1.16
C ASN A 9 -5.30 1.28 -2.44
N LEU A 10 -5.95 1.26 -3.62
CA LEU A 10 -5.30 1.56 -4.91
C LEU A 10 -4.67 2.96 -4.91
N ILE A 11 -5.41 3.98 -4.46
CA ILE A 11 -4.92 5.35 -4.38
C ILE A 11 -3.74 5.46 -3.41
N ASP A 12 -3.82 4.81 -2.25
CA ASP A 12 -2.74 4.80 -1.26
C ASP A 12 -1.46 4.16 -1.82
N LEU A 13 -1.60 3.05 -2.55
CA LEU A 13 -0.45 2.40 -3.20
C LEU A 13 0.13 3.26 -4.33
N MET A 14 -0.71 3.93 -5.11
CA MET A 14 -0.23 4.87 -6.14
C MET A 14 0.54 6.03 -5.53
N LYS A 15 0.08 6.61 -4.43
CA LYS A 15 0.79 7.66 -3.70
C LYS A 15 2.13 7.17 -3.15
N GLU A 16 2.18 5.94 -2.66
CA GLU A 16 3.43 5.32 -2.20
C GLU A 16 4.43 5.13 -3.34
N GLU A 17 3.98 4.61 -4.49
CA GLU A 17 4.82 4.48 -5.68
C GLU A 17 5.35 5.84 -6.16
N GLN A 18 4.53 6.86 -6.18
CA GLN A 18 4.93 8.22 -6.53
C GLN A 18 5.92 8.83 -5.52
N ALA A 19 5.81 8.49 -4.24
CA ALA A 19 6.77 8.90 -3.22
C ALA A 19 8.13 8.21 -3.40
N LYS A 20 8.13 6.90 -3.72
CA LYS A 20 9.35 6.08 -3.88
C LYS A 20 10.11 6.41 -5.16
N LEU A 21 9.42 6.58 -6.28
CA LEU A 21 10.02 6.66 -7.61
C LEU A 21 9.95 8.07 -8.23
N GLY A 22 9.26 9.00 -7.56
CA GLY A 22 8.84 10.27 -8.14
C GLY A 22 7.65 10.07 -9.09
N TYR A 23 6.90 11.15 -9.32
CA TYR A 23 5.83 11.12 -10.33
C TYR A 23 6.42 10.97 -11.73
N ARG A 24 5.86 10.01 -12.47
CA ARG A 24 6.16 9.82 -13.89
C ARG A 24 4.84 9.76 -14.65
N LYS A 25 4.83 10.38 -15.83
CA LYS A 25 3.69 10.34 -16.73
C LYS A 25 3.66 9.00 -17.48
N GLU A 26 3.29 7.94 -16.74
CA GLU A 26 3.22 6.58 -17.24
C GLU A 26 2.10 5.78 -16.57
N ALA A 27 1.68 4.70 -17.20
CA ALA A 27 0.71 3.80 -16.60
C ALA A 27 1.31 3.04 -15.42
N VAL A 28 0.54 2.92 -14.34
CA VAL A 28 0.91 2.18 -13.12
C VAL A 28 0.28 0.79 -13.15
N ARG A 29 1.02 -0.23 -12.70
CA ARG A 29 0.51 -1.59 -12.51
C ARG A 29 0.61 -1.96 -11.05
N LEU A 30 -0.53 -2.29 -10.45
CA LEU A 30 -0.63 -2.77 -9.08
C LEU A 30 -1.11 -4.21 -9.09
N TYR A 31 -0.50 -5.04 -8.27
CA TYR A 31 -0.77 -6.47 -8.22
C TYR A 31 -1.35 -6.86 -6.87
N TYR A 32 -2.43 -7.61 -6.92
CA TYR A 32 -3.13 -8.14 -5.75
C TYR A 32 -3.26 -9.65 -5.86
N PRO A 33 -2.84 -10.42 -4.84
CA PRO A 33 -3.27 -11.80 -4.73
C PRO A 33 -4.78 -11.84 -4.42
N LEU A 34 -5.44 -12.93 -4.78
CA LEU A 34 -6.86 -13.14 -4.51
C LEU A 34 -7.21 -13.00 -3.02
N SER A 35 -6.31 -13.47 -2.13
CA SER A 35 -6.48 -13.33 -0.68
C SER A 35 -6.63 -11.88 -0.25
N SER A 36 -5.75 -10.97 -0.73
CA SER A 36 -5.84 -9.55 -0.40
C SER A 36 -7.12 -8.90 -0.91
N LEU A 37 -7.58 -9.27 -2.12
CA LEU A 37 -8.88 -8.80 -2.62
C LEU A 37 -10.03 -9.32 -1.76
N ASN A 38 -9.99 -10.58 -1.35
CA ASN A 38 -10.97 -11.16 -0.46
C ASN A 38 -11.03 -10.43 0.89
N HIS A 39 -9.88 -10.06 1.47
CA HIS A 39 -9.83 -9.22 2.69
C HIS A 39 -10.48 -7.85 2.46
N LEU A 40 -10.15 -7.17 1.37
CA LEU A 40 -10.73 -5.85 1.06
C LEU A 40 -12.25 -5.90 0.85
N PHE A 41 -12.78 -6.99 0.31
CA PHE A 41 -14.22 -7.19 0.10
C PHE A 41 -14.92 -7.94 1.23
N GLU A 42 -14.20 -8.40 2.26
CA GLU A 42 -14.73 -9.26 3.33
C GLU A 42 -15.47 -10.48 2.73
N ALA A 43 -14.80 -11.16 1.79
CA ALA A 43 -15.37 -12.24 0.98
C ALA A 43 -14.44 -13.46 0.93
N GLU A 44 -14.98 -14.57 0.41
CA GLU A 44 -14.24 -15.81 0.14
C GLU A 44 -14.47 -16.22 -1.33
N ASP A 45 -14.27 -15.27 -2.25
CA ASP A 45 -14.50 -15.49 -3.67
C ASP A 45 -13.40 -16.37 -4.28
N SER A 46 -13.79 -17.21 -5.23
CA SER A 46 -12.88 -17.85 -6.18
C SER A 46 -12.34 -16.81 -7.18
N VAL A 47 -11.34 -17.18 -7.98
CA VAL A 47 -10.83 -16.32 -9.06
C VAL A 47 -11.93 -15.84 -9.99
N ASP A 48 -12.82 -16.76 -10.44
CA ASP A 48 -13.92 -16.45 -11.34
C ASP A 48 -14.94 -15.52 -10.68
N ALA A 49 -15.30 -15.79 -9.42
CA ALA A 49 -16.23 -14.95 -8.66
C ALA A 49 -15.66 -13.54 -8.43
N MET A 50 -14.36 -13.43 -8.13
CA MET A 50 -13.69 -12.14 -7.98
C MET A 50 -13.64 -11.38 -9.32
N GLN A 51 -13.41 -12.07 -10.43
CA GLN A 51 -13.45 -11.46 -11.75
C GLN A 51 -14.85 -10.89 -12.07
N GLU A 52 -15.90 -11.64 -11.77
CA GLU A 52 -17.29 -11.16 -11.92
C GLU A 52 -17.57 -9.97 -10.99
N ARG A 53 -17.09 -10.01 -9.75
CA ARG A 53 -17.22 -8.89 -8.80
C ARG A 53 -16.58 -7.62 -9.33
N LEU A 54 -15.43 -7.71 -9.99
CA LEU A 54 -14.66 -6.58 -10.50
C LEU A 54 -15.11 -6.09 -11.88
N ILE A 55 -16.11 -6.71 -12.50
CA ILE A 55 -16.48 -6.43 -13.90
C ILE A 55 -16.85 -4.96 -14.15
N HIS A 56 -17.49 -4.30 -13.19
CA HIS A 56 -17.90 -2.90 -13.29
C HIS A 56 -16.92 -1.92 -12.64
N PHE A 57 -15.90 -2.42 -11.95
CA PHE A 57 -14.92 -1.57 -11.25
C PHE A 57 -14.22 -0.57 -12.20
N PRO A 58 -13.77 -0.97 -13.41
CA PRO A 58 -13.17 -0.02 -14.35
C PRO A 58 -14.10 1.13 -14.75
N GLU A 59 -15.39 0.85 -14.97
CA GLU A 59 -16.39 1.86 -15.33
C GLU A 59 -16.62 2.85 -14.18
N ASP A 60 -16.76 2.34 -12.95
CA ASP A 60 -16.99 3.14 -11.76
C ASP A 60 -15.79 4.05 -11.44
N MET A 61 -14.56 3.63 -11.79
CA MET A 61 -13.34 4.39 -11.54
C MET A 61 -12.95 5.34 -12.67
N THR A 62 -13.64 5.31 -13.82
CA THR A 62 -13.24 6.07 -15.02
C THR A 62 -13.08 7.56 -14.77
N ALA A 63 -13.93 8.17 -13.94
CA ALA A 63 -13.90 9.60 -13.66
C ALA A 63 -12.64 10.05 -12.87
N LYS A 64 -12.01 9.12 -12.12
CA LYS A 64 -10.84 9.41 -11.26
C LYS A 64 -9.56 8.79 -11.81
N LEU A 65 -9.64 7.53 -12.21
CA LEU A 65 -8.47 6.74 -12.56
C LEU A 65 -8.35 6.46 -14.07
N GLY A 66 -9.20 7.09 -14.89
CA GLY A 66 -9.24 6.83 -16.33
C GLY A 66 -9.75 5.41 -16.64
N MET A 67 -9.64 4.98 -17.89
CA MET A 67 -10.00 3.62 -18.29
C MET A 67 -8.98 2.60 -17.82
N LEU A 68 -9.05 2.24 -16.55
CA LEU A 68 -8.20 1.19 -16.00
C LEU A 68 -8.61 -0.19 -16.56
N ALA A 69 -7.66 -1.11 -16.58
CA ALA A 69 -7.88 -2.50 -16.97
C ALA A 69 -7.56 -3.43 -15.82
N VAL A 70 -8.43 -4.42 -15.60
CA VAL A 70 -8.21 -5.50 -14.64
C VAL A 70 -7.98 -6.79 -15.40
N THR A 71 -6.87 -7.45 -15.13
CA THR A 71 -6.52 -8.76 -15.70
C THR A 71 -6.03 -9.66 -14.57
N HIS A 72 -5.97 -10.98 -14.80
CA HIS A 72 -5.38 -11.89 -13.82
C HIS A 72 -4.57 -13.00 -14.49
N LYS A 73 -3.65 -13.57 -13.72
CA LYS A 73 -2.94 -14.80 -14.06
C LYS A 73 -2.92 -15.70 -12.83
N GLY A 74 -3.62 -16.82 -12.91
CA GLY A 74 -3.91 -17.63 -11.72
C GLY A 74 -4.70 -16.79 -10.71
N ASP A 75 -4.26 -16.79 -9.47
CA ASP A 75 -4.85 -16.06 -8.35
C ASP A 75 -4.31 -14.63 -8.18
N ARG A 76 -3.47 -14.15 -9.11
CA ARG A 76 -2.88 -12.82 -9.05
C ARG A 76 -3.55 -11.87 -10.03
N PHE A 77 -4.19 -10.83 -9.51
CA PHE A 77 -4.86 -9.77 -10.27
C PHE A 77 -3.91 -8.61 -10.51
N CYS A 78 -4.00 -8.00 -11.70
CA CYS A 78 -3.25 -6.82 -12.10
C CYS A 78 -4.23 -5.71 -12.45
N PHE A 79 -4.11 -4.60 -11.76
CA PHE A 79 -4.80 -3.34 -12.05
C PHE A 79 -3.84 -2.43 -12.81
N ARG A 80 -4.11 -2.22 -14.09
CA ARG A 80 -3.35 -1.30 -14.93
C ARG A 80 -4.09 0.03 -15.00
N ILE A 81 -3.58 1.01 -14.28
CA ILE A 81 -4.10 2.37 -14.25
C ILE A 81 -3.38 3.16 -15.35
N PRO A 82 -4.11 3.82 -16.27
CA PRO A 82 -3.50 4.60 -17.35
C PRO A 82 -2.78 5.85 -16.81
N GLU A 83 -2.02 6.51 -17.67
CA GLU A 83 -1.25 7.70 -17.27
C GLU A 83 -2.16 8.83 -16.75
N GLU A 84 -3.36 8.99 -17.29
CA GLU A 84 -4.33 9.99 -16.84
C GLU A 84 -4.76 9.76 -15.39
N GLY A 85 -4.89 8.50 -14.97
CA GLY A 85 -5.21 8.14 -13.59
C GLY A 85 -4.04 8.43 -12.65
N SER A 86 -2.82 8.14 -13.06
CA SER A 86 -1.61 8.48 -12.32
C SER A 86 -1.44 10.00 -12.16
N GLU A 87 -1.68 10.76 -13.22
CA GLU A 87 -1.68 12.23 -13.22
C GLU A 87 -2.75 12.79 -12.28
N TYR A 88 -3.97 12.27 -12.36
CA TYR A 88 -5.08 12.69 -11.51
C TYR A 88 -4.76 12.51 -10.01
N VAL A 89 -4.20 11.36 -9.61
CA VAL A 89 -3.79 11.13 -8.22
C VAL A 89 -2.71 12.12 -7.81
N HIS A 90 -1.71 12.36 -8.66
CA HIS A 90 -0.63 13.30 -8.39
C HIS A 90 -1.14 14.74 -8.20
N GLU A 91 -2.04 15.21 -9.08
CA GLU A 91 -2.47 16.60 -9.10
C GLU A 91 -3.61 16.92 -8.11
N HIS A 92 -4.50 15.94 -7.83
CA HIS A 92 -5.76 16.19 -7.13
C HIS A 92 -5.89 15.48 -5.78
N MET A 93 -5.11 14.42 -5.52
CA MET A 93 -5.28 13.62 -4.31
C MET A 93 -4.33 14.00 -3.17
N GLY A 94 -3.38 14.89 -3.41
CA GLY A 94 -2.33 15.26 -2.46
C GLY A 94 -1.34 14.10 -2.20
N ALA A 95 -0.13 14.43 -1.78
CA ALA A 95 0.86 13.45 -1.38
C ALA A 95 0.54 12.88 0.01
N ASN A 96 0.99 11.65 0.27
CA ASN A 96 1.09 11.16 1.64
C ASN A 96 2.40 11.69 2.23
N GLU A 97 2.34 12.77 3.00
CA GLU A 97 3.52 13.46 3.53
C GLU A 97 4.34 12.55 4.47
N PHE A 98 3.67 11.69 5.26
CA PHE A 98 4.37 10.73 6.10
C PHE A 98 5.18 9.73 5.28
N ILE A 99 4.57 9.12 4.25
CA ILE A 99 5.28 8.17 3.37
C ILE A 99 6.43 8.87 2.64
N LYS A 100 6.24 10.09 2.21
CA LYS A 100 7.29 10.88 1.55
C LYS A 100 8.48 11.09 2.49
N GLU A 101 8.26 11.54 3.71
CA GLU A 101 9.32 11.71 4.71
C GLU A 101 10.00 10.37 5.06
N LEU A 102 9.21 9.29 5.19
CA LEU A 102 9.76 7.96 5.47
C LEU A 102 10.67 7.48 4.34
N VAL A 103 10.24 7.60 3.09
CA VAL A 103 11.04 7.21 1.92
C VAL A 103 12.31 8.05 1.81
N GLU A 104 12.22 9.36 2.00
CA GLU A 104 13.38 10.27 1.98
C GLU A 104 14.40 9.90 3.08
N MET A 105 13.91 9.55 4.27
CA MET A 105 14.75 9.09 5.38
C MET A 105 15.44 7.75 5.07
N LEU A 106 14.71 6.79 4.52
CA LEU A 106 15.23 5.46 4.19
C LEU A 106 16.27 5.48 3.07
N TRP A 107 16.25 6.49 2.22
CA TRP A 107 17.26 6.67 1.17
C TRP A 107 18.59 7.23 1.70
N GLN A 108 18.62 7.74 2.93
CA GLN A 108 19.84 8.22 3.56
C GLN A 108 20.64 7.06 4.10
N HIS A 109 21.96 7.04 3.85
CA HIS A 109 22.84 6.06 4.46
C HIS A 109 22.94 6.28 5.98
N GLY A 110 22.87 5.18 6.71
CA GLY A 110 23.04 5.20 8.16
C GLY A 110 21.79 5.60 8.93
N THR A 111 20.62 5.61 8.30
CA THR A 111 19.35 5.75 9.00
C THR A 111 19.19 4.64 10.03
N THR A 112 18.76 5.00 11.23
CA THR A 112 18.56 4.06 12.35
C THR A 112 17.09 3.85 12.65
N MET A 113 16.76 2.75 13.34
CA MET A 113 15.39 2.49 13.79
C MET A 113 14.87 3.54 14.78
N GLU A 114 15.76 4.13 15.58
CA GLU A 114 15.39 5.23 16.48
C GLU A 114 14.94 6.47 15.72
N GLN A 115 15.58 6.79 14.60
CA GLN A 115 15.18 7.90 13.74
C GLN A 115 13.84 7.62 13.06
N ILE A 116 13.62 6.39 12.59
CA ILE A 116 12.35 5.96 12.00
C ILE A 116 11.23 6.04 13.05
N ARG A 117 11.47 5.54 14.27
CA ARG A 117 10.49 5.63 15.35
C ARG A 117 10.17 7.09 15.69
N ALA A 118 11.18 7.94 15.78
CA ALA A 118 11.00 9.37 16.03
C ALA A 118 10.17 10.06 14.94
N LEU A 119 10.27 9.60 13.68
CA LEU A 119 9.40 10.06 12.59
C LEU A 119 7.94 9.70 12.85
N PHE A 120 7.65 8.45 13.22
CA PHE A 120 6.29 8.02 13.57
C PHE A 120 5.73 8.82 14.75
N ASP A 121 6.52 8.99 15.81
CA ASP A 121 6.13 9.73 17.03
C ASP A 121 5.87 11.22 16.77
N ARG A 122 6.47 11.81 15.72
CA ARG A 122 6.15 13.19 15.29
C ARG A 122 4.79 13.29 14.59
N HIS A 123 4.35 12.23 13.94
CA HIS A 123 3.09 12.22 13.21
C HIS A 123 1.89 11.84 14.07
N ALA A 124 2.09 11.06 15.13
CA ALA A 124 1.00 10.71 16.05
C ALA A 124 1.53 10.25 17.42
N ASP A 125 0.77 10.59 18.47
CA ASP A 125 0.96 9.99 19.79
C ASP A 125 0.44 8.55 19.82
N GLY A 126 1.09 7.69 20.61
CA GLY A 126 0.63 6.32 20.83
C GLY A 126 1.01 5.33 19.72
N VAL A 127 2.07 5.61 18.98
CA VAL A 127 2.65 4.67 18.01
C VAL A 127 3.07 3.38 18.71
N ILE A 128 2.69 2.26 18.13
CA ILE A 128 3.04 0.93 18.62
C ILE A 128 4.27 0.46 17.85
N CYS A 129 5.31 0.06 18.59
CA CYS A 129 6.54 -0.49 18.03
C CYS A 129 6.79 -1.86 18.67
N GLU A 130 6.87 -2.89 17.86
CA GLU A 130 7.11 -4.26 18.27
C GLU A 130 8.40 -4.78 17.64
N ASN A 131 9.22 -5.46 18.44
CA ASN A 131 10.33 -6.26 17.93
C ASN A 131 9.76 -7.63 17.55
N ILE A 132 9.77 -7.96 16.27
CA ILE A 132 9.16 -9.19 15.74
C ILE A 132 10.19 -10.27 15.39
N ASP A 133 11.38 -9.87 14.92
CA ASP A 133 12.51 -10.75 14.59
C ASP A 133 12.07 -12.12 14.03
N ASN A 134 11.23 -12.10 12.99
CA ASN A 134 10.64 -13.29 12.38
C ASN A 134 11.44 -13.88 11.21
N GLY A 135 12.68 -13.38 11.01
CA GLY A 135 13.55 -13.76 9.91
C GLY A 135 13.42 -12.87 8.67
N GLU A 136 12.21 -12.43 8.32
CA GLU A 136 11.96 -11.49 7.23
C GLU A 136 12.07 -10.04 7.70
N PHE A 137 11.52 -9.72 8.87
CA PHE A 137 11.50 -8.38 9.45
C PHE A 137 11.96 -8.40 10.91
N ASP A 138 12.58 -7.29 11.32
CA ASP A 138 13.07 -7.11 12.69
C ASP A 138 12.07 -6.35 13.55
N TYR A 139 11.35 -5.38 12.97
CA TYR A 139 10.44 -4.48 13.68
C TYR A 139 9.15 -4.28 12.92
N LEU A 140 8.06 -4.10 13.69
CA LEU A 140 6.76 -3.65 13.22
C LEU A 140 6.38 -2.36 13.92
N LEU A 141 6.05 -1.33 13.14
CA LEU A 141 5.47 -0.09 13.64
C LEU A 141 4.06 0.09 13.06
N ARG A 142 3.16 0.62 13.87
CA ARG A 142 1.82 0.99 13.40
C ARG A 142 1.29 2.19 14.17
N PHE A 143 0.49 2.98 13.48
CA PHE A 143 -0.23 4.06 14.09
C PHE A 143 -1.42 3.55 14.94
N PRO A 144 -1.87 4.31 15.95
CA PRO A 144 -3.12 4.01 16.63
C PRO A 144 -4.31 4.19 15.67
N GLU A 145 -5.40 3.50 15.91
CA GLU A 145 -6.61 3.53 15.07
C GLU A 145 -7.15 4.95 14.84
N SER A 146 -6.95 5.84 15.79
CA SER A 146 -7.39 7.25 15.72
C SER A 146 -6.76 8.04 14.57
N VAL A 147 -5.63 7.59 14.02
CA VAL A 147 -4.96 8.23 12.87
C VAL A 147 -5.64 7.87 11.55
N GLY A 148 -6.30 6.72 11.49
CA GLY A 148 -6.97 6.23 10.28
C GLY A 148 -6.03 5.63 9.23
N ASP A 149 -4.75 5.41 9.58
CA ASP A 149 -3.79 4.65 8.80
C ASP A 149 -3.87 3.19 9.25
N PRO A 150 -4.36 2.26 8.39
CA PRO A 150 -4.60 0.88 8.80
C PRO A 150 -3.38 -0.01 8.69
N TYR A 151 -2.25 0.49 8.18
CA TYR A 151 -1.14 -0.35 7.76
C TYR A 151 -0.21 -0.74 8.91
N TYR A 152 0.35 -1.95 8.78
CA TYR A 152 1.50 -2.44 9.52
C TYR A 152 2.76 -2.16 8.69
N TYR A 153 3.69 -1.41 9.27
CA TYR A 153 4.97 -1.06 8.67
C TYR A 153 6.04 -1.99 9.22
N CYS A 154 6.50 -2.93 8.43
CA CYS A 154 7.50 -3.92 8.81
C CYS A 154 8.87 -3.51 8.26
N PHE A 155 9.88 -3.47 9.13
CA PHE A 155 11.22 -3.01 8.81
C PHE A 155 12.24 -4.13 8.96
N LYS A 156 13.18 -4.20 8.00
CA LYS A 156 14.37 -5.04 8.04
C LYS A 156 15.60 -4.17 8.02
N ASN A 157 16.49 -4.34 9.01
CA ASN A 157 17.80 -3.69 9.04
C ASN A 157 18.81 -4.59 8.32
N GLU A 158 19.27 -4.18 7.16
CA GLU A 158 20.29 -4.90 6.36
C GLU A 158 21.71 -4.34 6.59
N GLY A 159 21.93 -3.60 7.67
CA GLY A 159 23.22 -3.06 8.08
C GLY A 159 23.51 -1.69 7.48
N CYS A 160 23.64 -1.58 6.15
CA CYS A 160 23.93 -0.30 5.50
C CYS A 160 22.66 0.49 5.15
N HIS A 161 21.52 -0.16 5.10
CA HIS A 161 20.22 0.44 4.83
C HIS A 161 19.10 -0.33 5.53
N ILE A 162 17.95 0.32 5.65
CA ILE A 162 16.72 -0.27 6.18
C ILE A 162 15.71 -0.31 5.05
N ILE A 163 15.09 -1.46 4.87
CA ILE A 163 13.98 -1.65 3.95
C ILE A 163 12.67 -1.76 4.73
N TYR A 164 11.55 -1.45 4.08
CA TYR A 164 10.25 -1.64 4.68
C TYR A 164 9.24 -2.24 3.71
N HIS A 165 8.26 -2.90 4.30
CA HIS A 165 7.02 -3.31 3.64
C HIS A 165 5.82 -2.85 4.44
N ARG A 166 4.77 -2.50 3.75
CA ARG A 166 3.50 -2.05 4.31
C ARG A 166 2.44 -3.09 4.01
N PHE A 167 1.81 -3.62 5.05
CA PHE A 167 0.75 -4.62 4.97
C PHE A 167 -0.55 -4.09 5.55
N LEU A 168 -1.69 -4.50 4.97
CA LEU A 168 -2.93 -4.51 5.75
C LEU A 168 -2.81 -5.57 6.87
N PRO A 169 -3.48 -5.39 8.02
CA PRO A 169 -3.37 -6.33 9.14
C PRO A 169 -3.70 -7.78 8.75
N GLU A 170 -4.70 -7.96 7.90
CA GLU A 170 -5.14 -9.26 7.41
C GLU A 170 -4.08 -9.92 6.52
N ASP A 171 -3.49 -9.14 5.61
CA ASP A 171 -2.40 -9.62 4.73
C ASP A 171 -1.15 -9.97 5.55
N TYR A 172 -0.85 -9.20 6.60
CA TYR A 172 0.24 -9.51 7.52
C TYR A 172 -0.01 -10.83 8.28
N ALA A 173 -1.25 -11.07 8.71
CA ALA A 173 -1.62 -12.30 9.42
C ALA A 173 -1.51 -13.55 8.53
N ASP A 174 -1.73 -13.39 7.22
CA ASP A 174 -1.63 -14.50 6.24
C ASP A 174 -0.19 -14.70 5.72
N PHE A 175 0.72 -13.80 6.05
CA PHE A 175 2.11 -13.93 5.62
C PHE A 175 2.80 -15.03 6.39
N ASP A 176 3.34 -16.02 5.68
CA ASP A 176 4.02 -17.18 6.25
C ASP A 176 5.53 -16.85 6.41
N PHE A 177 5.87 -16.41 7.62
CA PHE A 177 7.25 -16.04 7.97
C PHE A 177 8.11 -17.25 8.28
#